data_ad6560f703d3416c22fcd861f0d2de40
#
_entry.id   ad6560f703d3416c22fcd861f0d2de40
#
_cell.length_a   1.000
_cell.length_b   1.000
_cell.length_c   1.000
_cell.angle_alpha   90.00
_cell.angle_beta   90.00
_cell.angle_gamma   90.00
#
_symmetry.space_group_name_H-M   'P 1'
#
loop_
_entity.id
_entity.type
_entity.pdbx_description
1 polymer ?
#
loop_
_entity_poly.entity_id
_entity_poly.type
_entity_poly.pdbx_seq_one_letter_code
_entity_poly.pdbx_strand_id
1 'polypeptide(L)'
;MKLFLQSGHICKKHRNCVRFPVFPGGTRRQRHSDQKESGRIKFCFSELPEKSRGRKIVIFSRCGKAVESPSRAAYHKRKRFMLKFTCDRQTFYTAITHVAKGVSQKSTIPALERLKLRLDHDNLELTGYDLEFGIQRSIEVESDCSGEFVILPRLLSEAVRRFSGDVVTMEVDDNYVVKLFCDATEFQISAMSSEEYPALPSLDLAAGMQIEQPVLNSMIRQTSYATSVSEAKPVLTGELFEVEGDTLHVAAIDGYRLAVRQEPISSAENYRFVVPKRTLLEVANMLHDDAEELCTISADRRHVVFEFNGYTVFSRLLEGEFHNYRSSIPSSFETEILLDTSELTRCLERCSLLISGKYNAPVRCTFSGGSLGVWCKTGIGEINDKIPADITGPDVTIGFDNRFLLDAVRAADCDKVKIQLSGGNRVAKLVPLQGESFTFLLMPIQLRN
;
A
#
# COMPACT_ATOMS: atom_id res chain seq x y z
N MET A 1 -2.21 39.89 -29.19
CA MET A 1 -2.46 40.32 -30.57
C MET A 1 -3.37 39.28 -31.21
N LYS A 2 -4.61 39.57 -31.21
CA LYS A 2 -5.65 39.55 -32.25
C LYS A 2 -5.77 38.24 -33.02
N LEU A 3 -6.89 37.53 -32.83
CA LEU A 3 -8.22 37.69 -33.46
C LEU A 3 -8.27 36.89 -34.79
N PHE A 4 -9.23 36.04 -35.13
CA PHE A 4 -10.67 36.09 -35.31
C PHE A 4 -11.06 34.72 -35.92
N LEU A 5 -12.08 34.06 -35.42
CA LEU A 5 -13.50 33.97 -35.90
C LEU A 5 -13.61 33.57 -37.38
N GLN A 6 -14.36 32.62 -37.79
CA GLN A 6 -15.82 32.44 -37.83
C GLN A 6 -16.18 31.22 -38.71
N SER A 7 -17.05 30.44 -38.22
CA SER A 7 -18.40 30.13 -38.70
C SER A 7 -18.55 29.41 -40.03
N GLY A 8 -19.36 28.41 -40.01
CA GLY A 8 -20.45 28.38 -40.97
C GLY A 8 -20.71 27.06 -41.70
N HIS A 9 -21.66 26.34 -41.19
CA HIS A 9 -22.78 25.68 -41.88
C HIS A 9 -22.59 24.70 -43.07
N ILE A 10 -23.45 23.71 -43.01
CA ILE A 10 -24.28 23.04 -44.02
C ILE A 10 -23.85 21.65 -44.52
N CYS A 11 -24.57 20.70 -44.04
CA CYS A 11 -25.25 19.56 -44.63
C CYS A 11 -24.93 19.24 -46.11
N LYS A 12 -24.62 17.97 -46.38
CA LYS A 12 -25.31 17.12 -47.37
C LYS A 12 -24.71 15.72 -47.49
N LYS A 13 -25.65 14.75 -47.36
CA LYS A 13 -25.65 13.38 -47.92
C LYS A 13 -24.60 13.10 -48.99
N HIS A 14 -23.84 11.99 -48.84
CA HIS A 14 -23.72 11.02 -49.94
C HIS A 14 -23.29 9.62 -49.41
N ARG A 15 -23.94 8.63 -50.03
CA ARG A 15 -23.67 7.17 -49.95
C ARG A 15 -22.26 6.86 -50.42
N ASN A 16 -21.55 5.95 -49.78
CA ASN A 16 -20.56 5.14 -50.47
C ASN A 16 -20.50 3.72 -49.86
N CYS A 17 -20.90 2.77 -50.70
CA CYS A 17 -20.61 1.36 -50.53
C CYS A 17 -19.13 1.11 -50.76
N VAL A 18 -18.43 0.45 -49.84
CA VAL A 18 -17.07 -0.07 -50.04
C VAL A 18 -17.17 -1.55 -50.39
N ARG A 19 -16.75 -1.91 -51.63
CA ARG A 19 -16.50 -3.27 -52.11
C ARG A 19 -15.15 -3.75 -51.62
N PHE A 20 -15.09 -4.93 -51.07
CA PHE A 20 -13.82 -5.64 -50.88
C PHE A 20 -13.54 -6.57 -52.06
N PRO A 21 -12.27 -6.68 -52.50
CA PRO A 21 -11.87 -7.56 -53.61
C PRO A 21 -11.65 -9.00 -53.12
N VAL A 22 -12.06 -9.92 -54.00
CA VAL A 22 -11.79 -11.37 -53.95
C VAL A 22 -10.43 -11.62 -54.62
N PHE A 23 -9.54 -12.38 -54.00
CA PHE A 23 -8.37 -12.98 -54.66
C PHE A 23 -8.55 -14.50 -54.80
N PRO A 24 -8.17 -15.10 -55.93
CA PRO A 24 -8.32 -16.52 -56.26
C PRO A 24 -6.96 -17.27 -56.16
N GLY A 25 -7.06 -18.57 -55.99
CA GLY A 25 -5.99 -19.52 -56.26
C GLY A 25 -5.93 -20.61 -55.19
N GLY A 26 -6.18 -21.82 -55.42
CA GLY A 26 -5.92 -22.79 -56.44
C GLY A 26 -5.29 -24.01 -55.79
N THR A 27 -5.88 -25.13 -55.82
CA THR A 27 -5.56 -26.39 -56.51
C THR A 27 -6.15 -27.66 -55.87
N ARG A 28 -6.97 -28.35 -56.67
CA ARG A 28 -7.11 -29.82 -56.90
C ARG A 28 -7.05 -30.81 -55.71
N ARG A 29 -8.10 -31.59 -55.49
CA ARG A 29 -8.51 -32.84 -56.17
C ARG A 29 -9.69 -33.55 -55.51
N GLN A 30 -10.60 -33.94 -56.39
CA GLN A 30 -11.40 -35.14 -56.60
C GLN A 30 -12.63 -35.46 -55.74
N ARG A 31 -13.76 -35.33 -56.46
CA ARG A 31 -14.91 -36.23 -56.64
C ARG A 31 -15.59 -36.88 -55.43
N HIS A 32 -16.82 -36.50 -55.15
CA HIS A 32 -17.98 -37.35 -55.47
C HIS A 32 -19.27 -36.51 -55.44
N SER A 33 -20.11 -36.84 -56.37
CA SER A 33 -21.43 -36.32 -56.68
C SER A 33 -22.40 -36.43 -55.50
N ASP A 34 -23.18 -35.38 -55.27
CA ASP A 34 -24.61 -35.54 -55.12
C ASP A 34 -25.32 -34.17 -55.20
N GLN A 35 -26.29 -34.14 -56.09
CA GLN A 35 -27.21 -33.03 -56.37
C GLN A 35 -28.02 -32.69 -55.10
N LYS A 36 -28.07 -31.45 -54.68
CA LYS A 36 -29.17 -30.89 -53.92
C LYS A 36 -29.44 -29.44 -54.34
N GLU A 37 -30.65 -29.22 -54.76
CA GLU A 37 -31.29 -28.02 -55.27
C GLU A 37 -31.11 -26.81 -54.31
N SER A 38 -30.77 -25.67 -54.93
CA SER A 38 -30.75 -24.33 -54.30
C SER A 38 -32.19 -23.83 -54.09
N GLY A 39 -32.71 -23.95 -52.89
CA GLY A 39 -33.94 -23.30 -52.49
C GLY A 39 -33.73 -21.82 -52.13
N ARG A 40 -34.18 -20.92 -52.99
CA ARG A 40 -34.27 -19.49 -52.70
C ARG A 40 -35.29 -19.22 -51.60
N ILE A 41 -34.87 -18.65 -50.48
CA ILE A 41 -35.77 -18.15 -49.45
C ILE A 41 -36.26 -16.75 -49.88
N LYS A 42 -37.57 -16.62 -50.14
CA LYS A 42 -38.24 -15.34 -50.36
C LYS A 42 -38.71 -14.78 -49.00
N PHE A 43 -38.24 -13.60 -48.65
CA PHE A 43 -38.80 -12.85 -47.52
C PHE A 43 -40.00 -12.03 -47.99
N CYS A 44 -41.16 -12.26 -47.43
CA CYS A 44 -42.33 -11.40 -47.58
C CYS A 44 -42.55 -10.65 -46.26
N PHE A 45 -42.55 -9.34 -46.34
CA PHE A 45 -42.96 -8.48 -45.22
C PHE A 45 -44.45 -8.16 -45.40
N SER A 46 -45.29 -8.49 -44.40
CA SER A 46 -46.64 -7.97 -44.26
C SER A 46 -46.70 -7.02 -43.05
N GLU A 47 -47.13 -5.81 -43.29
CA GLU A 47 -47.42 -4.84 -42.22
C GLU A 47 -48.75 -5.21 -41.56
N LEU A 48 -48.74 -5.33 -40.26
CA LEU A 48 -49.93 -5.42 -39.40
C LEU A 48 -50.14 -4.11 -38.64
N PRO A 49 -51.41 -3.72 -38.38
CA PRO A 49 -51.70 -2.39 -37.83
C PRO A 49 -51.25 -2.19 -36.38
N GLU A 50 -50.90 -0.94 -36.10
CA GLU A 50 -50.47 -0.43 -34.81
C GLU A 50 -51.45 -0.74 -33.69
N LYS A 51 -51.15 -1.69 -32.83
CA LYS A 51 -51.49 -1.73 -31.39
C LYS A 51 -50.97 -3.00 -30.74
N SER A 52 -49.63 -3.12 -30.64
CA SER A 52 -49.01 -3.95 -29.60
C SER A 52 -47.49 -3.73 -29.60
N ARG A 53 -46.96 -3.31 -28.48
CA ARG A 53 -45.50 -3.20 -28.25
C ARG A 53 -44.88 -4.62 -28.21
N GLY A 54 -44.17 -5.00 -29.27
CA GLY A 54 -43.42 -6.25 -29.35
C GLY A 54 -43.43 -6.82 -30.76
N ARG A 55 -42.38 -6.63 -31.55
CA ARG A 55 -42.23 -7.27 -32.88
C ARG A 55 -41.99 -8.76 -32.68
N LYS A 56 -42.97 -9.59 -33.04
CA LYS A 56 -42.80 -11.05 -33.21
C LYS A 56 -42.29 -11.33 -34.62
N ILE A 57 -41.13 -11.98 -34.72
CA ILE A 57 -40.65 -12.53 -35.99
C ILE A 57 -41.23 -13.95 -36.10
N VAL A 58 -42.09 -14.17 -37.06
CA VAL A 58 -42.68 -15.51 -37.36
C VAL A 58 -41.92 -16.08 -38.54
N ILE A 59 -41.25 -17.20 -38.35
CA ILE A 59 -40.56 -17.94 -39.41
C ILE A 59 -41.48 -19.11 -39.81
N PHE A 60 -41.96 -19.13 -41.08
CA PHE A 60 -42.74 -20.23 -41.60
C PHE A 60 -41.83 -21.32 -42.20
N SER A 61 -41.99 -22.55 -41.77
CA SER A 61 -41.37 -23.70 -42.39
C SER A 61 -42.26 -24.25 -43.52
N ARG A 62 -41.67 -24.98 -44.46
CA ARG A 62 -42.31 -25.54 -45.67
C ARG A 62 -43.49 -26.51 -45.40
N CYS A 63 -43.84 -26.80 -44.17
CA CYS A 63 -44.89 -27.73 -43.76
C CYS A 63 -46.15 -27.08 -43.18
N GLY A 64 -46.31 -25.76 -43.27
CA GLY A 64 -47.57 -25.11 -42.88
C GLY A 64 -47.90 -25.11 -41.37
N LYS A 65 -46.98 -25.53 -40.49
CA LYS A 65 -47.15 -25.41 -39.06
C LYS A 65 -46.32 -24.25 -38.57
N ALA A 66 -46.98 -23.28 -37.95
CA ALA A 66 -46.30 -22.17 -37.28
C ALA A 66 -45.50 -22.73 -36.11
N VAL A 67 -44.17 -22.62 -36.19
CA VAL A 67 -43.29 -22.85 -35.05
C VAL A 67 -43.16 -21.51 -34.36
N GLU A 68 -43.83 -21.33 -33.24
CA GLU A 68 -43.56 -20.18 -32.37
C GLU A 68 -42.11 -20.25 -31.94
N SER A 69 -41.32 -19.25 -32.34
CA SER A 69 -39.99 -19.05 -31.73
C SER A 69 -40.20 -18.82 -30.24
N PRO A 70 -39.44 -19.49 -29.34
CA PRO A 70 -39.55 -19.21 -27.92
C PRO A 70 -39.33 -17.71 -27.72
N SER A 71 -40.32 -17.06 -27.11
CA SER A 71 -40.27 -15.63 -26.80
C SER A 71 -38.97 -15.36 -26.03
N ARG A 72 -38.27 -14.26 -26.35
CA ARG A 72 -37.11 -13.75 -25.59
C ARG A 72 -37.39 -13.61 -24.08
N ALA A 73 -38.66 -13.68 -23.66
CA ALA A 73 -39.08 -13.69 -22.25
C ALA A 73 -38.72 -14.98 -21.48
N ALA A 74 -38.39 -16.09 -22.18
CA ALA A 74 -38.03 -17.33 -21.50
C ALA A 74 -36.53 -17.45 -21.14
N TYR A 75 -35.69 -16.48 -21.51
CA TYR A 75 -34.27 -16.49 -21.23
C TYR A 75 -33.85 -15.63 -20.04
N HIS A 76 -34.74 -14.88 -19.41
CA HIS A 76 -34.52 -14.24 -18.14
C HIS A 76 -35.22 -15.03 -17.03
N LYS A 77 -34.71 -16.23 -16.67
CA LYS A 77 -34.65 -16.59 -15.26
C LYS A 77 -33.78 -15.50 -14.63
N ARG A 78 -34.40 -14.53 -13.96
CA ARG A 78 -33.67 -13.61 -13.09
C ARG A 78 -32.84 -14.50 -12.17
N LYS A 79 -31.54 -14.66 -12.44
CA LYS A 79 -30.61 -15.17 -11.45
C LYS A 79 -30.80 -14.27 -10.25
N ARG A 80 -31.22 -14.81 -9.15
CA ARG A 80 -31.34 -14.09 -7.90
C ARG A 80 -29.89 -13.86 -7.46
N PHE A 81 -29.38 -12.65 -7.60
CA PHE A 81 -28.08 -12.29 -7.07
C PHE A 81 -28.27 -12.07 -5.57
N MET A 82 -27.39 -12.63 -4.77
CA MET A 82 -27.33 -12.39 -3.34
C MET A 82 -26.88 -10.93 -3.09
N LEU A 83 -25.98 -10.44 -3.95
CA LEU A 83 -25.32 -9.15 -3.76
C LEU A 83 -24.92 -8.57 -5.13
N LYS A 84 -25.10 -7.25 -5.30
CA LYS A 84 -24.65 -6.52 -6.48
C LYS A 84 -24.28 -5.10 -6.10
N PHE A 85 -23.13 -4.61 -6.59
CA PHE A 85 -22.73 -3.20 -6.47
C PHE A 85 -21.93 -2.75 -7.68
N THR A 86 -21.83 -1.42 -7.83
CA THR A 86 -21.00 -0.75 -8.84
C THR A 86 -20.17 0.33 -8.17
N CYS A 87 -18.89 0.44 -8.54
CA CYS A 87 -17.97 1.41 -7.94
C CYS A 87 -16.88 1.86 -8.92
N ASP A 88 -16.16 2.93 -8.54
CA ASP A 88 -14.94 3.36 -9.22
C ASP A 88 -13.84 2.30 -9.11
N ARG A 89 -13.25 1.95 -10.26
CA ARG A 89 -12.24 0.90 -10.35
C ARG A 89 -10.97 1.22 -9.56
N GLN A 90 -10.51 2.46 -9.61
CA GLN A 90 -9.25 2.85 -8.96
C GLN A 90 -9.39 2.87 -7.44
N THR A 91 -10.47 3.43 -6.94
CA THR A 91 -10.82 3.41 -5.51
C THR A 91 -10.92 1.99 -4.98
N PHE A 92 -11.61 1.11 -5.71
CA PHE A 92 -11.75 -0.29 -5.35
C PHE A 92 -10.41 -1.05 -5.38
N TYR A 93 -9.60 -0.84 -6.42
CA TYR A 93 -8.27 -1.44 -6.52
C TYR A 93 -7.35 -1.02 -5.38
N THR A 94 -7.33 0.27 -5.04
CA THR A 94 -6.53 0.81 -3.94
C THR A 94 -6.97 0.22 -2.60
N ALA A 95 -8.29 0.18 -2.33
CA ALA A 95 -8.84 -0.44 -1.12
C ALA A 95 -8.45 -1.91 -1.00
N ILE A 96 -8.63 -2.72 -2.07
CA ILE A 96 -8.22 -4.13 -2.08
C ILE A 96 -6.72 -4.27 -1.79
N THR A 97 -5.88 -3.47 -2.43
CA THR A 97 -4.42 -3.59 -2.32
C THR A 97 -3.93 -3.29 -0.91
N HIS A 98 -4.47 -2.27 -0.26
CA HIS A 98 -4.12 -1.91 1.11
C HIS A 98 -4.68 -2.94 2.10
N VAL A 99 -5.96 -3.27 2.00
CA VAL A 99 -6.60 -4.18 2.96
C VAL A 99 -6.06 -5.62 2.85
N ALA A 100 -5.62 -6.03 1.66
CA ALA A 100 -4.97 -7.33 1.46
C ALA A 100 -3.69 -7.52 2.29
N LYS A 101 -3.05 -6.44 2.77
CA LYS A 101 -1.87 -6.51 3.66
C LYS A 101 -2.21 -7.06 5.05
N GLY A 102 -3.47 -6.93 5.47
CA GLY A 102 -4.00 -7.54 6.70
C GLY A 102 -4.34 -9.01 6.58
N VAL A 103 -4.43 -9.56 5.37
CA VAL A 103 -4.82 -10.96 5.14
C VAL A 103 -3.67 -11.91 5.47
N SER A 104 -3.96 -12.99 6.21
CA SER A 104 -2.99 -14.03 6.52
C SER A 104 -2.50 -14.75 5.25
N GLN A 105 -1.19 -14.99 5.15
CA GLN A 105 -0.65 -15.79 4.05
C GLN A 105 -0.84 -17.29 4.26
N LYS A 106 -0.93 -17.73 5.52
CA LYS A 106 -1.16 -19.11 5.90
C LYS A 106 -1.83 -19.15 7.26
N SER A 107 -3.02 -19.71 7.32
CA SER A 107 -3.81 -19.81 8.56
C SER A 107 -4.44 -21.21 8.71
N THR A 108 -4.70 -21.61 9.95
CA THR A 108 -5.54 -22.77 10.26
C THR A 108 -7.02 -22.49 9.99
N ILE A 109 -7.42 -21.23 9.90
CA ILE A 109 -8.76 -20.77 9.55
C ILE A 109 -8.72 -20.29 8.09
N PRO A 110 -9.28 -21.06 7.11
CA PRO A 110 -9.18 -20.72 5.69
C PRO A 110 -9.80 -19.35 5.31
N ALA A 111 -10.78 -18.89 6.09
CA ALA A 111 -11.41 -17.59 5.89
C ALA A 111 -10.40 -16.43 6.05
N LEU A 112 -9.41 -16.54 6.95
CA LEU A 112 -8.38 -15.52 7.18
C LEU A 112 -7.35 -15.38 6.04
N GLU A 113 -7.27 -16.36 5.14
CA GLU A 113 -6.48 -16.24 3.90
C GLU A 113 -7.21 -15.47 2.80
N ARG A 114 -8.36 -14.86 3.15
CA ARG A 114 -9.26 -14.17 2.24
C ARG A 114 -9.59 -12.78 2.73
N LEU A 115 -9.97 -11.94 1.80
CA LEU A 115 -10.51 -10.62 2.05
C LEU A 115 -12.01 -10.76 2.31
N LYS A 116 -12.51 -10.21 3.42
CA LYS A 116 -13.94 -10.12 3.70
C LYS A 116 -14.48 -8.83 3.05
N LEU A 117 -15.58 -8.98 2.32
CA LEU A 117 -16.37 -7.88 1.78
C LEU A 117 -17.75 -7.93 2.45
N ARG A 118 -18.16 -6.82 3.03
CA ARG A 118 -19.48 -6.60 3.60
C ARG A 118 -20.10 -5.40 2.92
N LEU A 119 -21.21 -5.62 2.25
CA LEU A 119 -22.00 -4.58 1.63
C LEU A 119 -23.19 -4.26 2.53
N ASP A 120 -23.40 -2.99 2.81
CA ASP A 120 -24.58 -2.48 3.49
C ASP A 120 -25.09 -1.26 2.71
N HIS A 121 -26.04 -1.54 1.79
CA HIS A 121 -26.58 -0.57 0.84
C HIS A 121 -25.46 0.08 0.00
N ASP A 122 -25.19 1.35 0.17
CA ASP A 122 -24.22 2.16 -0.55
C ASP A 122 -22.80 2.13 0.06
N ASN A 123 -22.61 1.38 1.14
CA ASN A 123 -21.31 1.25 1.81
C ASN A 123 -20.73 -0.15 1.66
N LEU A 124 -19.56 -0.25 1.02
CA LEU A 124 -18.79 -1.49 0.92
C LEU A 124 -17.60 -1.43 1.87
N GLU A 125 -17.63 -2.29 2.87
CA GLU A 125 -16.56 -2.49 3.82
C GLU A 125 -15.68 -3.67 3.40
N LEU A 126 -14.38 -3.43 3.26
CA LEU A 126 -13.36 -4.45 3.02
C LEU A 126 -12.58 -4.68 4.31
N THR A 127 -12.38 -5.93 4.71
CA THR A 127 -11.62 -6.30 5.92
C THR A 127 -10.61 -7.39 5.60
N GLY A 128 -9.34 -7.12 5.95
CA GLY A 128 -8.25 -8.10 5.98
C GLY A 128 -7.77 -8.26 7.42
N TYR A 129 -7.64 -9.49 7.93
CA TYR A 129 -7.30 -9.74 9.32
C TYR A 129 -6.52 -11.05 9.48
N ASP A 130 -5.50 -11.07 10.34
CA ASP A 130 -4.67 -12.24 10.62
C ASP A 130 -4.64 -12.65 12.11
N LEU A 131 -5.56 -12.12 12.93
CA LEU A 131 -5.71 -12.24 14.38
C LEU A 131 -4.81 -11.31 15.21
N GLU A 132 -3.74 -10.79 14.66
CA GLU A 132 -2.83 -9.85 15.32
C GLU A 132 -2.85 -8.47 14.68
N PHE A 133 -3.08 -8.45 13.38
CA PHE A 133 -3.09 -7.25 12.55
C PHE A 133 -4.28 -7.27 11.60
N GLY A 134 -4.98 -6.16 11.48
CA GLY A 134 -6.10 -6.02 10.58
C GLY A 134 -6.17 -4.64 9.94
N ILE A 135 -6.67 -4.60 8.72
CA ILE A 135 -6.98 -3.36 8.00
C ILE A 135 -8.41 -3.44 7.52
N GLN A 136 -9.17 -2.39 7.77
CA GLN A 136 -10.53 -2.20 7.30
C GLN A 136 -10.61 -0.91 6.48
N ARG A 137 -11.41 -0.92 5.43
CA ARG A 137 -11.68 0.25 4.59
C ARG A 137 -13.13 0.24 4.16
N SER A 138 -13.81 1.37 4.35
CA SER A 138 -15.14 1.63 3.78
C SER A 138 -15.02 2.47 2.52
N ILE A 139 -15.76 2.11 1.48
CA ILE A 139 -15.88 2.88 0.23
C ILE A 139 -17.35 3.00 -0.16
N GLU A 140 -17.71 4.14 -0.75
CA GLU A 140 -19.03 4.35 -1.31
C GLU A 140 -19.20 3.57 -2.61
N VAL A 141 -20.36 2.95 -2.79
CA VAL A 141 -20.72 2.15 -3.96
C VAL A 141 -22.18 2.38 -4.33
N GLU A 142 -22.55 2.10 -5.56
CA GLU A 142 -23.95 2.11 -5.99
C GLU A 142 -24.57 0.73 -5.77
N SER A 143 -25.46 0.60 -4.78
CA SER A 143 -26.15 -0.66 -4.47
C SER A 143 -27.40 -0.44 -3.62
N ASP A 144 -28.38 -1.36 -3.78
CA ASP A 144 -29.56 -1.49 -2.92
C ASP A 144 -29.54 -2.79 -2.11
N CYS A 145 -28.41 -3.51 -2.12
CA CYS A 145 -28.27 -4.83 -1.53
C CYS A 145 -27.49 -4.77 -0.21
N SER A 146 -27.64 -5.84 0.61
CA SER A 146 -26.80 -6.06 1.78
C SER A 146 -26.39 -7.52 1.82
N GLY A 147 -25.16 -7.79 2.27
CA GLY A 147 -24.64 -9.14 2.40
C GLY A 147 -23.13 -9.16 2.61
N GLU A 148 -22.57 -10.35 2.88
CA GLU A 148 -21.14 -10.49 3.08
C GLU A 148 -20.60 -11.82 2.55
N PHE A 149 -19.33 -11.83 2.18
CA PHE A 149 -18.61 -13.01 1.69
C PHE A 149 -17.10 -12.80 1.81
N VAL A 150 -16.31 -13.86 1.58
CA VAL A 150 -14.85 -13.79 1.56
C VAL A 150 -14.30 -14.26 0.21
N ILE A 151 -13.26 -13.58 -0.28
CA ILE A 151 -12.68 -13.80 -1.61
C ILE A 151 -11.14 -13.75 -1.56
N LEU A 152 -10.47 -14.46 -2.48
CA LEU A 152 -9.01 -14.41 -2.60
C LEU A 152 -8.53 -13.03 -3.06
N PRO A 153 -7.77 -12.27 -2.24
CA PRO A 153 -7.40 -10.89 -2.55
C PRO A 153 -6.52 -10.79 -3.79
N ARG A 154 -5.61 -11.75 -4.00
CA ARG A 154 -4.68 -11.76 -5.13
C ARG A 154 -5.41 -11.84 -6.48
N LEU A 155 -6.41 -12.72 -6.59
CA LEU A 155 -7.17 -12.86 -7.83
C LEU A 155 -8.05 -11.63 -8.08
N LEU A 156 -8.68 -11.11 -7.03
CA LEU A 156 -9.53 -9.92 -7.12
C LEU A 156 -8.71 -8.69 -7.54
N SER A 157 -7.59 -8.40 -6.85
CA SER A 157 -6.73 -7.26 -7.17
C SER A 157 -6.15 -7.33 -8.58
N GLU A 158 -5.69 -8.52 -9.04
CA GLU A 158 -5.14 -8.69 -10.38
C GLU A 158 -6.21 -8.54 -11.48
N ALA A 159 -7.45 -8.99 -11.22
CA ALA A 159 -8.56 -8.80 -12.15
C ALA A 159 -8.90 -7.30 -12.29
N VAL A 160 -9.14 -6.62 -11.16
CA VAL A 160 -9.50 -5.19 -11.14
C VAL A 160 -8.39 -4.32 -11.73
N ARG A 161 -7.12 -4.63 -11.43
CA ARG A 161 -5.95 -3.91 -11.97
C ARG A 161 -5.89 -3.95 -13.49
N ARG A 162 -6.32 -5.05 -14.12
CA ARG A 162 -6.21 -5.28 -15.57
C ARG A 162 -7.43 -4.84 -16.36
N PHE A 163 -8.47 -4.37 -15.72
CA PHE A 163 -9.61 -3.78 -16.41
C PHE A 163 -9.24 -2.44 -17.05
N SER A 164 -9.83 -2.16 -18.20
CA SER A 164 -9.54 -0.97 -19.01
C SER A 164 -10.47 0.21 -18.69
N GLY A 165 -11.70 -0.07 -18.23
CA GLY A 165 -12.68 0.95 -17.90
C GLY A 165 -12.51 1.48 -16.48
N ASP A 166 -13.24 2.55 -16.18
CA ASP A 166 -13.17 3.26 -14.90
C ASP A 166 -14.18 2.73 -13.88
N VAL A 167 -15.17 1.97 -14.31
CA VAL A 167 -16.28 1.48 -13.47
C VAL A 167 -16.28 -0.04 -13.44
N VAL A 168 -16.38 -0.60 -12.24
CA VAL A 168 -16.49 -2.05 -12.01
C VAL A 168 -17.83 -2.36 -11.37
N THR A 169 -18.55 -3.33 -11.97
CA THR A 169 -19.75 -3.91 -11.37
C THR A 169 -19.42 -5.32 -10.87
N MET A 170 -19.76 -5.61 -9.62
CA MET A 170 -19.63 -6.93 -9.02
C MET A 170 -21.02 -7.52 -8.76
N GLU A 171 -21.21 -8.79 -9.13
CA GLU A 171 -22.40 -9.58 -8.84
C GLU A 171 -22.00 -10.88 -8.15
N VAL A 172 -22.68 -11.25 -7.07
CA VAL A 172 -22.46 -12.49 -6.32
C VAL A 172 -23.73 -13.30 -6.29
N ASP A 173 -23.68 -14.59 -6.62
CA ASP A 173 -24.83 -15.49 -6.58
C ASP A 173 -24.89 -16.29 -5.25
N ASP A 174 -25.99 -17.01 -5.04
CA ASP A 174 -26.25 -17.84 -3.86
C ASP A 174 -25.22 -18.99 -3.66
N ASN A 175 -24.36 -19.25 -4.66
CA ASN A 175 -23.29 -20.26 -4.61
C ASN A 175 -21.90 -19.60 -4.41
N TYR A 176 -21.86 -18.35 -4.03
CA TYR A 176 -20.61 -17.55 -3.88
C TYR A 176 -19.79 -17.48 -5.17
N VAL A 177 -20.43 -17.49 -6.34
CA VAL A 177 -19.77 -17.21 -7.60
C VAL A 177 -19.83 -15.70 -7.84
N VAL A 178 -18.66 -15.07 -7.80
CA VAL A 178 -18.47 -13.64 -8.04
C VAL A 178 -18.20 -13.40 -9.51
N LYS A 179 -18.97 -12.50 -10.11
CA LYS A 179 -18.76 -12.00 -11.46
C LYS A 179 -18.40 -10.52 -11.40
N LEU A 180 -17.31 -10.19 -12.07
CA LEU A 180 -16.83 -8.83 -12.25
C LEU A 180 -17.05 -8.40 -13.69
N PHE A 181 -17.66 -7.24 -13.88
CA PHE A 181 -17.87 -6.64 -15.17
C PHE A 181 -17.17 -5.29 -15.25
N CYS A 182 -16.46 -5.08 -16.35
CA CYS A 182 -15.88 -3.78 -16.68
C CYS A 182 -15.88 -3.69 -18.22
N ASP A 183 -16.61 -2.72 -18.78
CA ASP A 183 -16.87 -2.59 -20.21
C ASP A 183 -17.37 -3.92 -20.83
N ALA A 184 -16.62 -4.48 -21.79
CA ALA A 184 -16.95 -5.75 -22.45
C ALA A 184 -16.35 -6.98 -21.74
N THR A 185 -15.59 -6.79 -20.66
CA THR A 185 -14.90 -7.88 -19.96
C THR A 185 -15.77 -8.43 -18.84
N GLU A 186 -15.98 -9.75 -18.84
CA GLU A 186 -16.55 -10.50 -17.72
C GLU A 186 -15.47 -11.41 -17.13
N PHE A 187 -15.27 -11.34 -15.80
CA PHE A 187 -14.34 -12.18 -15.08
C PHE A 187 -15.07 -12.89 -13.93
N GLN A 188 -14.83 -14.19 -13.74
CA GLN A 188 -15.50 -14.97 -12.72
C GLN A 188 -14.50 -15.53 -11.70
N ILE A 189 -14.80 -15.37 -10.40
CA ILE A 189 -14.00 -15.85 -9.28
C ILE A 189 -14.92 -16.62 -8.32
N SER A 190 -14.42 -17.70 -7.72
CA SER A 190 -15.13 -18.38 -6.62
C SER A 190 -14.81 -17.68 -5.31
N ALA A 191 -15.84 -17.38 -4.54
CA ALA A 191 -15.78 -16.87 -3.18
C ALA A 191 -16.25 -17.93 -2.17
N MET A 192 -16.37 -17.59 -0.89
CA MET A 192 -16.88 -18.47 0.18
C MET A 192 -17.75 -17.68 1.15
N SER A 193 -18.50 -18.39 1.99
CA SER A 193 -19.21 -17.81 3.14
C SER A 193 -18.24 -17.12 4.10
N SER A 194 -18.69 -16.03 4.71
CA SER A 194 -17.98 -15.28 5.76
C SER A 194 -18.24 -15.81 7.18
N GLU A 195 -19.06 -16.84 7.36
CA GLU A 195 -19.47 -17.32 8.69
C GLU A 195 -18.31 -17.70 9.62
N GLU A 196 -17.22 -18.23 9.05
CA GLU A 196 -16.01 -18.59 9.80
C GLU A 196 -15.02 -17.44 9.96
N TYR A 197 -15.33 -16.24 9.42
CA TYR A 197 -14.44 -15.08 9.53
C TYR A 197 -14.55 -14.45 10.91
N PRO A 198 -13.45 -14.39 11.71
CA PRO A 198 -13.49 -13.80 13.04
C PRO A 198 -13.86 -12.31 12.98
N ALA A 199 -14.66 -11.87 13.94
CA ALA A 199 -14.88 -10.44 14.12
C ALA A 199 -13.59 -9.74 14.56
N LEU A 200 -13.37 -8.51 14.10
CA LEU A 200 -12.35 -7.65 14.69
C LEU A 200 -12.68 -7.41 16.16
N PRO A 201 -11.68 -7.32 17.04
CA PRO A 201 -11.93 -7.00 18.44
C PRO A 201 -12.66 -5.66 18.56
N SER A 202 -13.73 -5.63 19.36
CA SER A 202 -14.36 -4.37 19.76
C SER A 202 -13.50 -3.75 20.85
N LEU A 203 -12.93 -2.59 20.55
CA LEU A 203 -12.15 -1.81 21.51
C LEU A 203 -13.06 -0.76 22.14
N ASP A 204 -12.98 -0.65 23.47
CA ASP A 204 -13.54 0.50 24.16
C ASP A 204 -12.53 1.65 24.02
N LEU A 205 -12.61 2.32 22.86
CA LEU A 205 -11.67 3.38 22.51
C LEU A 205 -12.05 4.62 23.31
N ALA A 206 -11.28 4.88 24.36
CA ALA A 206 -11.23 6.20 24.98
C ALA A 206 -10.77 7.24 23.94
N ALA A 207 -10.99 8.53 24.21
CA ALA A 207 -10.62 9.60 23.30
C ALA A 207 -9.15 9.45 22.82
N GLY A 208 -8.99 9.11 21.54
CA GLY A 208 -7.68 8.92 20.93
C GLY A 208 -6.91 10.23 20.80
N MET A 209 -5.57 10.15 20.74
CA MET A 209 -4.73 11.29 20.36
C MET A 209 -4.83 11.54 18.85
N GLN A 210 -4.79 12.79 18.44
CA GLN A 210 -4.79 13.20 17.04
C GLN A 210 -3.44 13.78 16.65
N ILE A 211 -2.96 13.39 15.47
CA ILE A 211 -1.69 13.86 14.92
C ILE A 211 -1.85 14.03 13.40
N GLU A 212 -1.18 15.04 12.84
CA GLU A 212 -1.12 15.24 11.39
C GLU A 212 -0.45 14.05 10.71
N GLN A 213 -1.04 13.59 9.60
CA GLN A 213 -0.56 12.40 8.89
C GLN A 213 0.90 12.53 8.43
N PRO A 214 1.37 13.65 7.85
CA PRO A 214 2.77 13.81 7.46
C PRO A 214 3.73 13.73 8.66
N VAL A 215 3.32 14.28 9.82
CA VAL A 215 4.11 14.25 11.04
C VAL A 215 4.26 12.81 11.53
N LEU A 216 3.15 12.06 11.63
CA LEU A 216 3.19 10.65 12.02
C LEU A 216 4.04 9.82 11.05
N ASN A 217 3.89 10.03 9.73
CA ASN A 217 4.69 9.36 8.70
C ASN A 217 6.18 9.63 8.88
N SER A 218 6.55 10.89 9.10
CA SER A 218 7.94 11.29 9.39
C SER A 218 8.47 10.62 10.67
N MET A 219 7.69 10.62 11.77
CA MET A 219 8.08 9.97 13.03
C MET A 219 8.36 8.48 12.83
N ILE A 220 7.48 7.75 12.18
CA ILE A 220 7.64 6.32 11.89
C ILE A 220 8.89 6.08 11.02
N ARG A 221 9.07 6.83 9.93
CA ARG A 221 10.21 6.67 9.02
C ARG A 221 11.54 6.96 9.69
N GLN A 222 11.58 7.94 10.61
CA GLN A 222 12.78 8.34 11.33
C GLN A 222 13.15 7.38 12.47
N THR A 223 12.28 6.46 12.88
CA THR A 223 12.53 5.54 14.00
C THR A 223 12.57 4.07 13.59
N SER A 224 11.74 3.64 12.62
CA SER A 224 11.58 2.23 12.22
C SER A 224 12.88 1.51 11.87
N TYR A 225 13.88 2.22 11.35
CA TYR A 225 15.15 1.62 10.96
C TYR A 225 15.93 1.07 12.17
N ALA A 226 15.70 1.61 13.38
CA ALA A 226 16.39 1.24 14.60
C ALA A 226 15.71 0.10 15.39
N THR A 227 14.61 -0.45 14.92
CA THR A 227 13.97 -1.64 15.53
C THR A 227 14.84 -2.89 15.38
N SER A 228 14.78 -3.78 16.38
CA SER A 228 15.47 -5.07 16.33
C SER A 228 14.85 -6.00 15.27
N VAL A 229 15.71 -6.77 14.61
CA VAL A 229 15.29 -7.91 13.78
C VAL A 229 15.29 -9.24 14.57
N SER A 230 15.80 -9.24 15.79
CA SER A 230 15.88 -10.42 16.65
C SER A 230 14.64 -10.55 17.52
N GLU A 231 14.01 -11.70 17.44
CA GLU A 231 12.83 -12.06 18.26
C GLU A 231 13.19 -12.48 19.69
N ALA A 232 14.48 -12.48 20.06
CA ALA A 232 14.92 -12.80 21.43
C ALA A 232 14.33 -11.85 22.49
N LYS A 233 14.03 -10.61 22.10
CA LYS A 233 13.28 -9.64 22.87
C LYS A 233 12.20 -9.02 21.98
N PRO A 234 11.01 -9.62 21.89
CA PRO A 234 9.96 -9.21 20.96
C PRO A 234 9.58 -7.73 21.08
N VAL A 235 9.57 -7.16 22.27
CA VAL A 235 9.27 -5.74 22.54
C VAL A 235 10.19 -4.78 21.74
N LEU A 236 11.42 -5.19 21.38
CA LEU A 236 12.35 -4.36 20.60
C LEU A 236 12.14 -4.50 19.08
N THR A 237 11.25 -5.39 18.61
CA THR A 237 10.89 -5.50 17.19
C THR A 237 9.83 -4.48 16.76
N GLY A 238 9.37 -3.65 17.70
CA GLY A 238 8.44 -2.55 17.50
C GLY A 238 9.00 -1.21 17.94
N GLU A 239 8.15 -0.22 17.89
CA GLU A 239 8.44 1.16 18.28
C GLU A 239 7.60 1.52 19.50
N LEU A 240 8.26 2.12 20.50
CA LEU A 240 7.59 2.68 21.68
C LEU A 240 6.92 3.99 21.30
N PHE A 241 5.64 4.10 21.59
CA PHE A 241 4.86 5.33 21.61
C PHE A 241 4.68 5.74 23.09
N GLU A 242 5.12 6.91 23.43
CA GLU A 242 5.07 7.43 24.80
C GLU A 242 4.62 8.89 24.79
N VAL A 243 3.47 9.15 25.41
CA VAL A 243 2.93 10.51 25.59
C VAL A 243 3.23 10.94 27.02
N GLU A 244 3.94 12.03 27.17
CA GLU A 244 4.22 12.69 28.44
C GLU A 244 3.82 14.17 28.36
N GLY A 245 2.76 14.54 29.06
CA GLY A 245 2.20 15.89 28.95
C GLY A 245 1.76 16.18 27.51
N ASP A 246 2.31 17.22 26.91
CA ASP A 246 1.97 17.69 25.57
C ASP A 246 2.96 17.18 24.48
N THR A 247 3.69 16.12 24.74
CA THR A 247 4.71 15.61 23.81
C THR A 247 4.55 14.12 23.56
N LEU A 248 4.49 13.75 22.28
CA LEU A 248 4.60 12.37 21.83
C LEU A 248 6.06 12.05 21.52
N HIS A 249 6.57 11.00 22.13
CA HIS A 249 7.87 10.39 21.83
C HIS A 249 7.65 9.07 21.11
N VAL A 250 8.31 8.88 19.96
CA VAL A 250 8.42 7.59 19.31
C VAL A 250 9.87 7.13 19.36
N ALA A 251 10.10 5.93 19.88
CA ALA A 251 11.46 5.42 20.09
C ALA A 251 11.62 3.98 19.61
N ALA A 252 12.76 3.68 18.97
CA ALA A 252 13.16 2.35 18.56
C ALA A 252 14.63 2.08 18.94
N ILE A 253 14.94 0.84 19.35
CA ILE A 253 16.28 0.42 19.78
C ILE A 253 16.54 -1.04 19.43
N ASP A 254 17.76 -1.37 18.96
CA ASP A 254 18.20 -2.74 18.69
C ASP A 254 19.41 -3.19 19.53
N GLY A 255 19.90 -2.33 20.43
CA GLY A 255 21.08 -2.55 21.26
C GLY A 255 22.38 -1.99 20.67
N TYR A 256 22.41 -1.62 19.38
CA TYR A 256 23.55 -0.97 18.71
C TYR A 256 23.24 0.46 18.30
N ARG A 257 21.98 0.78 18.15
CA ARG A 257 21.47 2.09 17.75
C ARG A 257 20.13 2.37 18.44
N LEU A 258 19.86 3.64 18.63
CA LEU A 258 18.61 4.16 19.16
C LEU A 258 18.15 5.29 18.25
N ALA A 259 16.87 5.33 17.92
CA ALA A 259 16.23 6.47 17.28
C ALA A 259 15.08 6.94 18.17
N VAL A 260 15.04 8.24 18.42
CA VAL A 260 13.95 8.91 19.13
C VAL A 260 13.49 10.07 18.29
N ARG A 261 12.20 10.20 18.11
CA ARG A 261 11.52 11.33 17.47
C ARG A 261 10.51 11.89 18.45
N GLN A 262 10.42 13.22 18.55
CA GLN A 262 9.46 13.87 19.45
C GLN A 262 8.72 15.00 18.73
N GLU A 263 7.41 15.11 19.03
CA GLU A 263 6.54 16.14 18.50
C GLU A 263 5.54 16.62 19.55
N PRO A 264 5.19 17.90 19.54
CA PRO A 264 4.07 18.40 20.33
C PRO A 264 2.77 17.71 19.89
N ILE A 265 1.94 17.33 20.85
CA ILE A 265 0.65 16.70 20.60
C ILE A 265 -0.37 17.20 21.63
N SER A 266 -1.64 17.27 21.20
CA SER A 266 -2.75 17.48 22.13
C SER A 266 -3.28 16.13 22.58
N SER A 267 -3.06 15.75 23.82
CA SER A 267 -3.57 14.52 24.39
C SER A 267 -4.20 14.77 25.76
N ALA A 268 -5.31 14.05 26.03
CA ALA A 268 -5.95 14.12 27.34
C ALA A 268 -5.31 13.22 28.39
N GLU A 269 -4.53 12.22 27.95
CA GLU A 269 -3.97 11.17 28.80
C GLU A 269 -2.53 10.84 28.42
N ASN A 270 -1.77 10.32 29.38
CA ASN A 270 -0.45 9.76 29.13
C ASN A 270 -0.60 8.33 28.62
N TYR A 271 0.10 8.02 27.55
CA TYR A 271 0.12 6.68 26.94
C TYR A 271 1.55 6.12 26.92
N ARG A 272 1.65 4.81 27.08
CA ARG A 272 2.90 4.09 26.86
C ARG A 272 2.62 2.70 26.34
N PHE A 273 2.93 2.46 25.07
CA PHE A 273 2.70 1.17 24.41
C PHE A 273 3.69 0.95 23.27
N VAL A 274 3.88 -0.31 22.87
CA VAL A 274 4.81 -0.67 21.79
C VAL A 274 4.04 -1.28 20.62
N VAL A 275 4.18 -0.67 19.45
CA VAL A 275 3.53 -1.07 18.21
C VAL A 275 4.50 -1.89 17.37
N PRO A 276 4.10 -3.06 16.82
CA PRO A 276 4.94 -3.83 15.92
C PRO A 276 5.38 -3.01 14.70
N LYS A 277 6.66 -3.13 14.31
CA LYS A 277 7.19 -2.46 13.12
C LYS A 277 6.35 -2.70 11.86
N ARG A 278 5.87 -3.93 11.65
CA ARG A 278 5.03 -4.28 10.48
C ARG A 278 3.81 -3.36 10.40
N THR A 279 3.11 -3.19 11.51
CA THR A 279 1.93 -2.31 11.59
C THR A 279 2.27 -0.89 11.19
N LEU A 280 3.34 -0.32 11.77
CA LEU A 280 3.73 1.06 11.52
C LEU A 280 4.16 1.30 10.08
N LEU A 281 4.87 0.36 9.46
CA LEU A 281 5.24 0.47 8.05
C LEU A 281 4.02 0.42 7.12
N GLU A 282 3.01 -0.41 7.42
CA GLU A 282 1.78 -0.44 6.63
C GLU A 282 0.96 0.84 6.85
N VAL A 283 0.88 1.37 8.09
CA VAL A 283 0.27 2.67 8.37
C VAL A 283 0.98 3.76 7.57
N ALA A 284 2.31 3.88 7.68
CA ALA A 284 3.10 4.91 6.99
C ALA A 284 2.94 4.88 5.46
N ASN A 285 2.71 3.69 4.87
CA ASN A 285 2.47 3.55 3.42
C ASN A 285 1.07 3.99 2.97
N MET A 286 0.13 4.18 3.89
CA MET A 286 -1.25 4.58 3.61
C MET A 286 -1.56 6.02 4.03
N LEU A 287 -0.70 6.65 4.84
CA LEU A 287 -0.82 8.05 5.22
C LEU A 287 -0.58 8.96 4.02
N HIS A 288 -1.27 10.10 3.99
CA HIS A 288 -1.12 11.13 2.98
C HIS A 288 -0.13 12.21 3.42
N ASP A 289 0.39 12.96 2.45
CA ASP A 289 1.31 14.09 2.71
C ASP A 289 0.55 15.43 2.92
N ASP A 290 -0.76 15.37 3.16
CA ASP A 290 -1.60 16.55 3.44
C ASP A 290 -1.64 16.84 4.94
N ALA A 291 -1.16 18.03 5.32
CA ALA A 291 -1.07 18.45 6.72
C ALA A 291 -2.46 18.73 7.36
N GLU A 292 -3.51 18.94 6.57
CA GLU A 292 -4.86 19.14 7.09
C GLU A 292 -5.53 17.82 7.50
N GLU A 293 -5.02 16.70 7.02
CA GLU A 293 -5.55 15.38 7.34
C GLU A 293 -4.94 14.82 8.63
N LEU A 294 -5.80 14.42 9.56
CA LEU A 294 -5.41 13.88 10.85
C LEU A 294 -5.48 12.35 10.87
N CYS A 295 -4.63 11.75 11.68
CA CYS A 295 -4.72 10.36 12.11
C CYS A 295 -5.11 10.34 13.59
N THR A 296 -6.17 9.60 13.92
CA THR A 296 -6.55 9.34 15.32
C THR A 296 -5.91 8.03 15.76
N ILE A 297 -5.19 8.07 16.88
CA ILE A 297 -4.52 6.90 17.46
C ILE A 297 -5.17 6.62 18.81
N SER A 298 -5.80 5.46 18.94
CA SER A 298 -6.44 5.01 20.16
C SER A 298 -5.82 3.69 20.61
N ALA A 299 -5.54 3.53 21.89
CA ALA A 299 -4.94 2.31 22.40
C ALA A 299 -5.59 1.86 23.70
N ASP A 300 -5.71 0.54 23.86
CA ASP A 300 -5.99 -0.10 25.13
C ASP A 300 -4.73 -0.83 25.68
N ARG A 301 -4.90 -1.76 26.62
CA ARG A 301 -3.78 -2.50 27.19
C ARG A 301 -3.11 -3.49 26.23
N ARG A 302 -3.79 -3.90 25.16
CA ARG A 302 -3.37 -5.00 24.27
C ARG A 302 -3.36 -4.62 22.80
N HIS A 303 -4.08 -3.56 22.45
CA HIS A 303 -4.33 -3.21 21.05
C HIS A 303 -4.17 -1.71 20.80
N VAL A 304 -3.88 -1.38 19.57
CA VAL A 304 -3.88 -0.01 19.05
C VAL A 304 -4.71 0.04 17.78
N VAL A 305 -5.37 1.15 17.57
CA VAL A 305 -6.11 1.46 16.34
C VAL A 305 -5.64 2.80 15.79
N PHE A 306 -5.40 2.83 14.49
CA PHE A 306 -5.12 4.04 13.72
C PHE A 306 -6.32 4.27 12.78
N GLU A 307 -6.93 5.44 12.85
CA GLU A 307 -8.05 5.83 12.00
C GLU A 307 -7.69 7.06 11.18
N PHE A 308 -7.70 6.92 9.85
CA PHE A 308 -7.36 7.97 8.88
C PHE A 308 -7.93 7.65 7.51
N ASN A 309 -8.37 8.64 6.76
CA ASN A 309 -8.83 8.52 5.35
C ASN A 309 -9.82 7.39 5.10
N GLY A 310 -10.70 7.07 6.09
CA GLY A 310 -11.64 5.96 6.03
C GLY A 310 -10.98 4.58 6.16
N TYR A 311 -9.70 4.50 6.53
CA TYR A 311 -9.05 3.28 7.00
C TYR A 311 -9.14 3.17 8.51
N THR A 312 -9.32 1.96 8.99
CA THR A 312 -9.12 1.56 10.37
C THR A 312 -8.07 0.46 10.39
N VAL A 313 -6.89 0.76 10.95
CA VAL A 313 -5.80 -0.19 11.10
C VAL A 313 -5.75 -0.65 12.55
N PHE A 314 -5.96 -1.91 12.75
CA PHE A 314 -5.94 -2.57 14.05
C PHE A 314 -4.65 -3.36 14.23
N SER A 315 -4.05 -3.30 15.42
CA SER A 315 -2.87 -4.11 15.75
C SER A 315 -2.83 -4.51 17.21
N ARG A 316 -2.39 -5.74 17.46
CA ARG A 316 -2.00 -6.17 18.79
C ARG A 316 -0.69 -5.50 19.17
N LEU A 317 -0.57 -5.05 20.43
CA LEU A 317 0.62 -4.45 21.00
C LEU A 317 1.65 -5.50 21.38
N LEU A 318 2.93 -5.13 21.35
CA LEU A 318 4.00 -5.99 21.85
C LEU A 318 4.06 -5.92 23.38
N GLU A 319 4.03 -7.07 24.03
CA GLU A 319 4.10 -7.18 25.47
C GLU A 319 5.56 -7.15 25.95
N GLY A 320 5.80 -6.56 27.11
CA GLY A 320 7.10 -6.51 27.75
C GLY A 320 7.55 -5.10 28.14
N GLU A 321 8.61 -5.02 28.92
CA GLU A 321 9.18 -3.74 29.35
C GLU A 321 10.14 -3.22 28.28
N PHE A 322 9.84 -2.06 27.70
CA PHE A 322 10.74 -1.37 26.79
C PHE A 322 11.87 -0.71 27.58
N HIS A 323 13.09 -0.80 27.05
CA HIS A 323 14.29 -0.24 27.68
C HIS A 323 14.13 1.25 28.00
N ASN A 324 14.64 1.67 29.18
CA ASN A 324 14.71 3.10 29.51
C ASN A 324 15.77 3.79 28.64
N TYR A 325 15.36 4.14 27.41
CA TYR A 325 16.27 4.73 26.43
C TYR A 325 16.83 6.09 26.80
N ARG A 326 16.12 6.86 27.64
CA ARG A 326 16.59 8.19 28.09
C ARG A 326 17.92 8.14 28.85
N SER A 327 18.13 7.07 29.62
CA SER A 327 19.39 6.87 30.35
C SER A 327 20.61 6.62 29.43
N SER A 328 20.35 6.25 28.17
CA SER A 328 21.39 6.01 27.17
C SER A 328 21.80 7.25 26.38
N ILE A 329 21.05 8.35 26.51
CA ILE A 329 21.32 9.60 25.79
C ILE A 329 22.40 10.39 26.55
N PRO A 330 23.59 10.66 25.95
CA PRO A 330 24.62 11.47 26.57
C PRO A 330 24.12 12.89 26.81
N SER A 331 24.39 13.41 28.01
CA SER A 331 24.07 14.78 28.42
C SER A 331 25.14 15.80 28.03
N SER A 332 26.35 15.36 27.66
CA SER A 332 27.47 16.21 27.27
C SER A 332 28.28 15.62 26.14
N PHE A 333 28.95 16.47 25.40
CA PHE A 333 29.84 16.11 24.30
C PHE A 333 31.06 17.05 24.28
N GLU A 334 32.15 16.61 23.65
CA GLU A 334 33.42 17.38 23.56
C GLU A 334 33.61 17.93 22.12
N THR A 335 33.14 17.22 21.12
CA THR A 335 33.24 17.60 19.69
C THR A 335 31.89 17.64 19.05
N GLU A 336 31.58 18.74 18.36
CA GLU A 336 30.39 18.91 17.55
C GLU A 336 30.79 19.06 16.07
N ILE A 337 30.16 18.31 15.20
CA ILE A 337 30.46 18.27 13.78
C ILE A 337 29.18 18.56 12.99
N LEU A 338 29.22 19.55 12.12
CA LEU A 338 28.12 19.84 11.19
C LEU A 338 28.52 19.38 9.81
N LEU A 339 27.64 18.60 9.19
CA LEU A 339 27.82 17.97 7.87
C LEU A 339 26.61 18.20 6.97
N ASP A 340 26.86 18.33 5.68
CA ASP A 340 25.83 18.20 4.67
C ASP A 340 25.35 16.74 4.58
N THR A 341 24.04 16.54 4.78
CA THR A 341 23.46 15.19 4.86
C THR A 341 23.59 14.45 3.54
N SER A 342 23.45 15.15 2.42
CA SER A 342 23.54 14.54 1.09
C SER A 342 24.97 14.13 0.73
N GLU A 343 25.98 14.94 1.10
CA GLU A 343 27.38 14.58 0.90
C GLU A 343 27.82 13.40 1.76
N LEU A 344 27.41 13.39 3.05
CA LEU A 344 27.66 12.28 3.94
C LEU A 344 26.99 10.99 3.44
N THR A 345 25.73 11.07 3.01
CA THR A 345 24.99 9.92 2.41
C THR A 345 25.75 9.34 1.24
N ARG A 346 26.14 10.17 0.25
CA ARG A 346 26.90 9.71 -0.93
C ARG A 346 28.25 9.09 -0.57
N CYS A 347 28.94 9.64 0.41
CA CYS A 347 30.21 9.08 0.91
C CYS A 347 30.01 7.68 1.49
N LEU A 348 29.01 7.48 2.36
CA LEU A 348 28.69 6.20 2.98
C LEU A 348 28.15 5.18 1.95
N GLU A 349 27.40 5.62 0.93
CA GLU A 349 26.97 4.78 -0.18
C GLU A 349 28.16 4.24 -1.00
N ARG A 350 29.20 5.07 -1.23
CA ARG A 350 30.44 4.58 -1.85
C ARG A 350 31.11 3.51 -1.00
N CYS A 351 31.14 3.68 0.32
CA CYS A 351 31.68 2.65 1.22
C CYS A 351 30.87 1.36 1.16
N SER A 352 29.55 1.43 0.99
CA SER A 352 28.66 0.28 0.87
C SER A 352 29.00 -0.64 -0.33
N LEU A 353 29.67 -0.13 -1.36
CA LEU A 353 30.13 -0.94 -2.51
C LEU A 353 31.17 -2.01 -2.11
N LEU A 354 31.96 -1.73 -1.07
CA LEU A 354 32.97 -2.63 -0.55
C LEU A 354 32.47 -3.48 0.63
N ILE A 355 31.38 -3.06 1.28
CA ILE A 355 30.83 -3.70 2.47
C ILE A 355 29.60 -4.52 2.07
N SER A 356 29.70 -5.83 2.24
CA SER A 356 28.60 -6.74 1.99
C SER A 356 28.51 -7.78 3.11
N GLY A 357 27.43 -8.58 3.15
CA GLY A 357 27.27 -9.60 4.19
C GLY A 357 28.47 -10.56 4.36
N LYS A 358 29.28 -10.74 3.31
CA LYS A 358 30.52 -11.55 3.32
C LYS A 358 31.76 -10.73 3.75
N TYR A 359 31.77 -9.43 3.46
CA TYR A 359 32.91 -8.53 3.69
C TYR A 359 32.43 -7.41 4.61
N ASN A 360 32.26 -7.73 5.90
CA ASN A 360 31.87 -6.75 6.91
C ASN A 360 33.13 -6.11 7.51
N ALA A 361 33.22 -4.79 7.37
CA ALA A 361 34.30 -4.00 7.95
C ALA A 361 33.75 -2.68 8.48
N PRO A 362 34.25 -2.14 9.59
CA PRO A 362 33.87 -0.81 10.05
C PRO A 362 34.36 0.26 9.09
N VAL A 363 33.61 1.33 8.97
CA VAL A 363 34.14 2.57 8.40
C VAL A 363 34.84 3.37 9.51
N ARG A 364 36.06 3.81 9.22
CA ARG A 364 36.84 4.72 10.09
C ARG A 364 36.51 6.14 9.68
N CYS A 365 35.93 6.90 10.59
CA CYS A 365 35.61 8.31 10.41
C CYS A 365 36.62 9.13 11.21
N THR A 366 37.39 10.01 10.55
CA THR A 366 38.35 10.92 11.16
C THR A 366 37.90 12.36 10.95
N PHE A 367 37.53 13.02 12.00
CA PHE A 367 37.08 14.40 12.04
C PHE A 367 38.25 15.28 12.43
N SER A 368 38.83 16.01 11.50
CA SER A 368 40.01 16.87 11.72
C SER A 368 40.16 17.91 10.60
N GLY A 369 40.74 19.05 10.91
CA GLY A 369 41.14 20.05 9.94
C GLY A 369 40.02 20.53 9.02
N GLY A 370 38.80 20.71 9.53
CA GLY A 370 37.63 21.18 8.77
C GLY A 370 37.07 20.15 7.79
N SER A 371 37.30 18.87 8.02
CA SER A 371 36.85 17.80 7.13
C SER A 371 36.61 16.48 7.86
N LEU A 372 35.74 15.66 7.29
CA LEU A 372 35.57 14.26 7.63
C LEU A 372 36.31 13.39 6.60
N GLY A 373 37.34 12.67 7.05
CA GLY A 373 37.96 11.58 6.31
C GLY A 373 37.24 10.26 6.60
N VAL A 374 36.83 9.53 5.56
CA VAL A 374 36.17 8.23 5.68
C VAL A 374 37.06 7.17 5.03
N TRP A 375 37.46 6.18 5.78
CA TRP A 375 38.26 5.08 5.27
C TRP A 375 37.63 3.73 5.58
N CYS A 376 37.64 2.83 4.59
CA CYS A 376 37.19 1.45 4.76
C CYS A 376 38.06 0.52 3.91
N LYS A 377 38.43 -0.63 4.47
CA LYS A 377 39.19 -1.68 3.81
C LYS A 377 38.56 -3.03 4.01
N THR A 378 38.35 -3.75 2.93
CA THR A 378 37.82 -5.12 2.93
C THR A 378 38.74 -6.03 2.13
N GLY A 379 38.40 -7.32 2.05
CA GLY A 379 39.16 -8.28 1.21
C GLY A 379 39.07 -8.03 -0.30
N ILE A 380 38.17 -7.16 -0.74
CA ILE A 380 37.95 -6.87 -2.18
C ILE A 380 38.41 -5.48 -2.60
N GLY A 381 38.76 -4.62 -1.64
CA GLY A 381 39.20 -3.26 -1.99
C GLY A 381 39.30 -2.33 -0.78
N GLU A 382 39.68 -1.11 -1.08
CA GLU A 382 39.87 -0.03 -0.11
C GLU A 382 39.30 1.26 -0.68
N ILE A 383 38.68 2.07 0.16
CA ILE A 383 38.21 3.41 -0.17
C ILE A 383 38.75 4.41 0.86
N ASN A 384 39.18 5.54 0.38
CA ASN A 384 39.52 6.70 1.18
C ASN A 384 38.82 7.91 0.56
N ASP A 385 37.89 8.50 1.30
CA ASP A 385 37.05 9.59 0.88
C ASP A 385 37.17 10.76 1.85
N LYS A 386 36.90 11.97 1.40
CA LYS A 386 36.99 13.17 2.22
C LYS A 386 35.92 14.17 1.86
N ILE A 387 35.13 14.60 2.82
CA ILE A 387 34.09 15.61 2.67
C ILE A 387 34.29 16.79 3.63
N PRO A 388 33.86 18.01 3.29
CA PRO A 388 33.90 19.16 4.19
C PRO A 388 33.08 18.92 5.46
N ALA A 389 33.52 19.46 6.57
CA ALA A 389 32.82 19.41 7.85
C ALA A 389 33.18 20.64 8.68
N ASP A 390 32.20 21.26 9.35
CA ASP A 390 32.46 22.28 10.36
C ASP A 390 32.63 21.58 11.69
N ILE A 391 33.81 21.69 12.28
CA ILE A 391 34.19 20.96 13.49
C ILE A 391 34.49 21.96 14.61
N THR A 392 33.82 21.78 15.75
CA THR A 392 34.06 22.52 16.98
C THR A 392 34.46 21.51 18.05
N GLY A 393 35.66 21.68 18.61
CA GLY A 393 36.22 20.77 19.60
C GLY A 393 37.47 20.01 19.11
N PRO A 394 37.98 19.04 19.88
CA PRO A 394 39.17 18.28 19.53
C PRO A 394 38.94 17.34 18.35
N ASP A 395 39.99 17.01 17.62
CA ASP A 395 40.00 16.00 16.56
C ASP A 395 39.61 14.63 17.13
N VAL A 396 38.76 13.91 16.40
CA VAL A 396 38.26 12.58 16.82
C VAL A 396 38.33 11.59 15.68
N THR A 397 38.79 10.36 16.00
CA THR A 397 38.66 9.19 15.10
C THR A 397 37.76 8.16 15.76
N ILE A 398 36.76 7.69 15.04
CA ILE A 398 35.75 6.75 15.52
C ILE A 398 35.39 5.74 14.41
N GLY A 399 35.05 4.51 14.80
CA GLY A 399 34.58 3.46 13.88
C GLY A 399 33.08 3.27 13.97
N PHE A 400 32.42 3.09 12.83
CA PHE A 400 31.01 2.78 12.77
C PHE A 400 30.71 1.57 11.88
N ASP A 401 29.58 0.90 12.16
CA ASP A 401 28.92 0.09 11.15
C ASP A 401 28.36 1.03 10.07
N ASN A 402 28.82 0.82 8.83
CA ASN A 402 28.44 1.70 7.72
C ASN A 402 26.94 1.73 7.49
N ARG A 403 26.27 0.57 7.61
CA ARG A 403 24.83 0.49 7.40
C ARG A 403 24.07 1.27 8.48
N PHE A 404 24.47 1.12 9.74
CA PHE A 404 23.80 1.82 10.84
C PHE A 404 23.96 3.33 10.74
N LEU A 405 25.16 3.80 10.37
CA LEU A 405 25.40 5.22 10.15
C LEU A 405 24.61 5.74 8.95
N LEU A 406 24.62 5.01 7.83
CA LEU A 406 23.88 5.38 6.62
C LEU A 406 22.36 5.43 6.87
N ASP A 407 21.81 4.44 7.59
CA ASP A 407 20.39 4.41 7.93
C ASP A 407 20.01 5.64 8.79
N ALA A 408 20.83 6.00 9.79
CA ALA A 408 20.58 7.14 10.65
C ALA A 408 20.68 8.48 9.88
N VAL A 409 21.68 8.61 9.01
CA VAL A 409 21.84 9.82 8.18
C VAL A 409 20.68 9.99 7.20
N ARG A 410 20.23 8.92 6.56
CA ARG A 410 19.04 8.96 5.67
C ARG A 410 17.76 9.29 6.43
N ALA A 411 17.63 8.77 7.65
CA ALA A 411 16.47 9.03 8.50
C ALA A 411 16.43 10.46 9.04
N ALA A 412 17.55 11.19 9.06
CA ALA A 412 17.60 12.58 9.55
C ALA A 412 16.70 13.52 8.74
N ASP A 413 16.51 13.24 7.44
CA ASP A 413 15.61 13.98 6.54
C ASP A 413 15.73 15.50 6.64
N CYS A 414 16.96 15.99 6.61
CA CYS A 414 17.31 17.41 6.71
C CYS A 414 18.57 17.70 5.88
N ASP A 415 18.77 18.97 5.48
CA ASP A 415 19.91 19.38 4.65
C ASP A 415 21.24 19.18 5.37
N LYS A 416 21.27 19.45 6.66
CA LYS A 416 22.47 19.35 7.49
C LYS A 416 22.17 18.60 8.79
N VAL A 417 23.07 17.70 9.15
CA VAL A 417 23.01 16.92 10.40
C VAL A 417 24.19 17.30 11.31
N LYS A 418 23.92 17.36 12.59
CA LYS A 418 24.89 17.60 13.62
C LYS A 418 25.27 16.29 14.30
N ILE A 419 26.57 15.98 14.37
CA ILE A 419 27.09 14.81 15.09
C ILE A 419 27.83 15.31 16.34
N GLN A 420 27.45 14.76 17.47
CA GLN A 420 28.02 15.10 18.79
C GLN A 420 28.78 13.89 19.33
N LEU A 421 30.07 14.07 19.67
CA LEU A 421 30.98 13.02 20.09
C LEU A 421 31.63 13.37 21.43
N SER A 422 31.83 12.34 22.27
CA SER A 422 32.62 12.45 23.53
C SER A 422 33.84 11.53 23.47
N GLY A 423 34.55 11.55 22.30
CA GLY A 423 35.69 10.71 21.99
C GLY A 423 35.38 9.50 21.10
N GLY A 424 36.41 8.78 20.68
CA GLY A 424 36.33 7.73 19.64
C GLY A 424 35.71 6.39 20.07
N ASN A 425 35.48 6.19 21.37
CA ASN A 425 34.94 4.93 21.92
C ASN A 425 33.62 5.10 22.66
N ARG A 426 32.99 6.27 22.54
CA ARG A 426 31.71 6.55 23.17
C ARG A 426 30.62 6.67 22.11
N VAL A 427 29.37 6.52 22.54
CA VAL A 427 28.18 6.66 21.70
C VAL A 427 28.20 7.98 20.95
N ALA A 428 27.97 7.93 19.66
CA ALA A 428 27.75 9.11 18.82
C ALA A 428 26.27 9.51 18.87
N LYS A 429 26.00 10.82 18.99
CA LYS A 429 24.63 11.38 18.97
C LYS A 429 24.48 12.23 17.73
N LEU A 430 23.44 11.90 16.88
CA LEU A 430 23.02 12.68 15.73
C LEU A 430 21.77 13.46 16.10
N VAL A 431 21.75 14.76 15.79
CA VAL A 431 20.63 15.66 16.08
C VAL A 431 20.41 16.63 14.92
N PRO A 432 19.25 17.29 14.83
CA PRO A 432 19.00 18.33 13.83
C PRO A 432 19.90 19.56 14.09
N LEU A 433 19.98 20.44 13.09
CA LEU A 433 20.73 21.69 13.22
C LEU A 433 20.22 22.59 14.37
N GLN A 434 18.91 22.61 14.52
CA GLN A 434 18.23 23.37 15.57
C GLN A 434 17.12 22.51 16.22
N GLY A 435 16.91 22.73 17.53
CA GLY A 435 15.93 21.99 18.31
C GLY A 435 16.37 20.55 18.63
N GLU A 436 15.41 19.74 19.03
CA GLU A 436 15.59 18.33 19.42
C GLU A 436 14.50 17.43 18.85
N SER A 437 14.00 17.77 17.66
CA SER A 437 12.92 16.99 17.02
C SER A 437 13.29 15.51 16.87
N PHE A 438 14.57 15.21 16.62
CA PHE A 438 15.07 13.83 16.66
C PHE A 438 16.40 13.71 17.42
N THR A 439 16.63 12.52 17.96
CA THR A 439 17.91 12.11 18.55
C THR A 439 18.20 10.69 18.11
N PHE A 440 19.31 10.49 17.36
CA PHE A 440 19.76 9.16 16.98
C PHE A 440 21.09 8.87 17.65
N LEU A 441 21.21 7.66 18.20
CA LEU A 441 22.44 7.20 18.83
C LEU A 441 23.01 6.03 18.05
N LEU A 442 24.34 6.01 17.92
CA LEU A 442 25.09 4.92 17.30
C LEU A 442 26.23 4.46 18.23
N MET A 443 26.26 3.16 18.50
CA MET A 443 27.37 2.55 19.20
C MET A 443 28.61 2.49 18.29
N PRO A 444 29.80 2.92 18.76
CA PRO A 444 31.01 2.80 17.99
C PRO A 444 31.48 1.35 17.88
N ILE A 445 32.18 1.07 16.80
CA ILE A 445 32.93 -0.19 16.63
C ILE A 445 34.41 0.07 16.99
N GLN A 446 34.98 -0.77 17.80
CA GLN A 446 36.39 -0.67 18.16
C GLN A 446 37.26 -0.91 16.91
N LEU A 447 38.04 0.11 16.55
CA LEU A 447 39.01 0.05 15.48
C LEU A 447 40.22 -0.77 15.93
N ARG A 448 40.57 -1.82 15.18
CA ARG A 448 41.83 -2.51 15.35
C ARG A 448 42.92 -1.69 14.65
N ASN A 449 44.02 -1.43 15.34
CA ASN A 449 45.21 -0.78 14.80
C ASN A 449 45.90 -1.64 13.75
#